data_006231bedc1f291d06e1980a8357d4d9
#
_entry.id   006231bedc1f291d06e1980a8357d4d9
#
_cell.length_a   1.000
_cell.length_b   1.000
_cell.length_c   1.000
_cell.angle_alpha   90.00
_cell.angle_beta   90.00
_cell.angle_gamma   90.00
#
_symmetry.space_group_name_H-M   'P 1'
#
loop_
_entity.id
_entity.type
_entity.pdbx_description
1 polymer ?
#
loop_
_entity_poly.entity_id
_entity_poly.type
_entity_poly.pdbx_seq_one_letter_code
_entity_poly.pdbx_strand_id
1 'polypeptide(L)'
;FESVANKLLEEKTAKFSLSNKESMEQILHPLKENIVDFKKKVEETYDRESKERFSLEARIKELVTLNNQISKDANNLTNALKGQAKTQGDWGEMILENILEYSGLVKNREYFLQESYTDENGRKKQPDVIIKYPGDRHLIVDSKVSLTAYERFANEEDVEAQKLYLAEHIRSIKTHIDELSKKEYDSIEKSLDFVMLFVPIEPAFMTAIHFDQQLWNYAYKKRILLISPTNLIAALKMVADIWKREHQNANAM
;
A
#
# COMPACT_ATOMS: atom_id res chain seq x y z
N PHE A 1 -10.51 30.55 83.03
CA PHE A 1 -9.46 29.86 82.18
C PHE A 1 -10.09 28.96 81.12
N GLU A 2 -11.09 28.14 81.42
CA GLU A 2 -11.77 27.20 80.44
C GLU A 2 -12.44 27.93 79.30
N SER A 3 -13.08 29.07 79.51
CA SER A 3 -13.76 29.83 78.44
C SER A 3 -12.80 30.41 77.41
N VAL A 4 -11.59 30.82 77.83
CA VAL A 4 -10.55 31.36 76.93
C VAL A 4 -9.86 30.24 76.15
N ALA A 5 -9.66 29.10 76.81
CA ALA A 5 -9.10 27.92 76.15
C ALA A 5 -10.04 27.36 75.03
N ASN A 6 -11.35 27.28 75.33
CA ASN A 6 -12.35 26.84 74.39
C ASN A 6 -12.46 27.79 73.16
N LYS A 7 -12.44 29.11 73.41
CA LYS A 7 -12.48 30.11 72.34
C LYS A 7 -11.23 30.05 71.42
N LEU A 8 -10.07 29.84 72.02
CA LEU A 8 -8.83 29.68 71.27
C LEU A 8 -8.80 28.40 70.44
N LEU A 9 -9.36 27.32 71.00
CA LEU A 9 -9.50 26.03 70.30
C LEU A 9 -10.43 26.15 69.12
N GLU A 10 -11.58 26.82 69.31
CA GLU A 10 -12.55 27.04 68.16
C GLU A 10 -11.94 27.91 67.04
N GLU A 11 -11.24 29.00 67.41
CA GLU A 11 -10.57 29.86 66.42
C GLU A 11 -9.46 29.11 65.67
N LYS A 12 -8.69 28.28 66.33
CA LYS A 12 -7.63 27.48 65.73
C LYS A 12 -8.22 26.38 64.80
N THR A 13 -9.28 25.72 65.26
CA THR A 13 -9.98 24.69 64.46
C THR A 13 -10.63 25.29 63.22
N ALA A 14 -11.27 26.46 63.36
CA ALA A 14 -11.84 27.16 62.21
C ALA A 14 -10.77 27.61 61.20
N LYS A 15 -9.65 28.18 61.66
CA LYS A 15 -8.52 28.53 60.81
C LYS A 15 -7.91 27.31 60.08
N PHE A 16 -7.74 26.21 60.81
CA PHE A 16 -7.18 24.98 60.27
C PHE A 16 -8.13 24.38 59.20
N SER A 17 -9.45 24.38 59.47
CA SER A 17 -10.46 23.91 58.50
C SER A 17 -10.50 24.77 57.23
N LEU A 18 -10.43 26.11 57.37
CA LEU A 18 -10.36 27.03 56.22
C LEU A 18 -9.08 26.83 55.41
N SER A 19 -7.93 26.76 56.06
CA SER A 19 -6.64 26.56 55.38
C SER A 19 -6.56 25.20 54.68
N ASN A 20 -7.12 24.13 55.27
CA ASN A 20 -7.21 22.83 54.63
C ASN A 20 -8.15 22.85 53.42
N LYS A 21 -9.28 23.56 53.54
CA LYS A 21 -10.22 23.70 52.42
C LYS A 21 -9.60 24.45 51.26
N GLU A 22 -8.93 25.56 51.51
CA GLU A 22 -8.23 26.33 50.48
C GLU A 22 -7.10 25.52 49.83
N SER A 23 -6.29 24.79 50.63
CA SER A 23 -5.23 23.93 50.10
C SER A 23 -5.79 22.76 49.28
N MET A 24 -6.91 22.15 49.70
CA MET A 24 -7.58 21.13 48.93
C MET A 24 -8.17 21.68 47.63
N GLU A 25 -8.77 22.86 47.64
CA GLU A 25 -9.30 23.49 46.41
C GLU A 25 -8.19 23.83 45.43
N GLN A 26 -7.04 24.32 45.91
CA GLN A 26 -5.86 24.56 45.06
C GLN A 26 -5.30 23.31 44.38
N ILE A 27 -5.42 22.15 45.01
CA ILE A 27 -4.97 20.86 44.44
C ILE A 27 -6.05 20.25 43.55
N LEU A 28 -7.31 20.32 43.97
CA LEU A 28 -8.43 19.68 43.26
C LEU A 28 -8.86 20.43 42.02
N HIS A 29 -8.73 21.76 41.99
CA HIS A 29 -9.13 22.55 40.83
C HIS A 29 -8.28 22.21 39.56
N PRO A 30 -6.93 22.24 39.61
CA PRO A 30 -6.10 21.84 38.48
C PRO A 30 -6.28 20.38 38.08
N LEU A 31 -6.54 19.49 39.04
CA LEU A 31 -6.80 18.08 38.76
C LEU A 31 -8.11 17.89 38.01
N LYS A 32 -9.16 18.65 38.40
CA LYS A 32 -10.44 18.64 37.72
C LYS A 32 -10.33 19.17 36.27
N GLU A 33 -9.58 20.25 36.08
CA GLU A 33 -9.32 20.80 34.73
C GLU A 33 -8.55 19.80 33.87
N ASN A 34 -7.49 19.19 34.41
CA ASN A 34 -6.72 18.18 33.70
C ASN A 34 -7.56 16.94 33.33
N ILE A 35 -8.49 16.52 34.19
CA ILE A 35 -9.42 15.40 33.89
C ILE A 35 -10.40 15.80 32.79
N VAL A 36 -10.90 17.01 32.77
CA VAL A 36 -11.80 17.50 31.69
C VAL A 36 -11.07 17.57 30.37
N ASP A 37 -9.86 18.12 30.38
CA ASP A 37 -9.01 18.19 29.16
C ASP A 37 -8.60 16.81 28.66
N PHE A 38 -8.27 15.89 29.57
CA PHE A 38 -7.96 14.51 29.23
C PHE A 38 -9.17 13.82 28.61
N LYS A 39 -10.37 13.96 29.21
CA LYS A 39 -11.59 13.41 28.66
C LYS A 39 -11.88 13.93 27.26
N LYS A 40 -11.74 15.24 27.05
CA LYS A 40 -11.92 15.88 25.73
C LYS A 40 -10.93 15.32 24.70
N LYS A 41 -9.65 15.20 25.04
CA LYS A 41 -8.62 14.61 24.17
C LYS A 41 -8.92 13.14 23.83
N VAL A 42 -9.41 12.37 24.79
CA VAL A 42 -9.81 10.98 24.56
C VAL A 42 -11.00 10.91 23.61
N GLU A 43 -12.03 11.74 23.81
CA GLU A 43 -13.19 11.81 22.90
C GLU A 43 -12.78 12.23 21.49
N GLU A 44 -11.97 13.28 21.33
CA GLU A 44 -11.44 13.72 20.02
C GLU A 44 -10.60 12.64 19.33
N THR A 45 -9.80 11.91 20.10
CA THR A 45 -8.99 10.79 19.55
C THR A 45 -9.88 9.65 19.12
N TYR A 46 -10.88 9.28 19.91
CA TYR A 46 -11.83 8.22 19.59
C TYR A 46 -12.66 8.55 18.34
N ASP A 47 -13.13 9.79 18.23
CA ASP A 47 -13.86 10.26 17.04
C ASP A 47 -12.99 10.23 15.77
N ARG A 48 -11.72 10.62 15.91
CA ARG A 48 -10.76 10.56 14.79
C ARG A 48 -10.48 9.12 14.39
N GLU A 49 -10.19 8.24 15.33
CA GLU A 49 -9.97 6.81 15.04
C GLU A 49 -11.19 6.16 14.42
N SER A 50 -12.40 6.49 14.90
CA SER A 50 -13.65 5.98 14.34
C SER A 50 -13.82 6.42 12.89
N LYS A 51 -13.59 7.69 12.57
CA LYS A 51 -13.62 8.21 11.20
C LYS A 51 -12.56 7.55 10.31
N GLU A 52 -11.35 7.33 10.82
CA GLU A 52 -10.28 6.64 10.10
C GLU A 52 -10.65 5.17 9.83
N ARG A 53 -11.26 4.48 10.79
CA ARG A 53 -11.76 3.10 10.60
C ARG A 53 -12.85 3.01 9.54
N PHE A 54 -13.85 3.90 9.57
CA PHE A 54 -14.88 3.96 8.53
C PHE A 54 -14.31 4.25 7.15
N SER A 55 -13.34 5.18 7.06
CA SER A 55 -12.63 5.47 5.82
C SER A 55 -11.85 4.26 5.31
N LEU A 56 -11.18 3.52 6.20
CA LEU A 56 -10.44 2.31 5.85
C LEU A 56 -11.37 1.20 5.36
N GLU A 57 -12.48 0.97 6.03
CA GLU A 57 -13.49 -0.04 5.64
C GLU A 57 -14.07 0.27 4.25
N ALA A 58 -14.43 1.54 4.00
CA ALA A 58 -14.91 1.98 2.69
C ALA A 58 -13.86 1.74 1.59
N ARG A 59 -12.58 2.05 1.87
CA ARG A 59 -11.47 1.82 0.94
C ARG A 59 -11.22 0.33 0.69
N ILE A 60 -11.29 -0.51 1.71
CA ILE A 60 -11.17 -1.97 1.56
C ILE A 60 -12.30 -2.49 0.66
N LYS A 61 -13.53 -2.04 0.88
CA LYS A 61 -14.67 -2.45 0.07
C LYS A 61 -14.53 -2.03 -1.40
N GLU A 62 -14.05 -0.82 -1.64
CA GLU A 62 -13.71 -0.32 -2.99
C GLU A 62 -12.63 -1.19 -3.64
N LEU A 63 -11.55 -1.52 -2.92
CA LEU A 63 -10.48 -2.40 -3.38
C LEU A 63 -10.99 -3.80 -3.75
N VAL A 64 -11.83 -4.39 -2.91
CA VAL A 64 -12.45 -5.70 -3.18
C VAL A 64 -13.34 -5.65 -4.43
N THR A 65 -14.11 -4.58 -4.60
CA THR A 65 -14.97 -4.41 -5.77
C THR A 65 -14.15 -4.28 -7.05
N LEU A 66 -13.11 -3.44 -7.03
CA LEU A 66 -12.21 -3.24 -8.17
C LEU A 66 -11.46 -4.53 -8.51
N ASN A 67 -10.95 -5.25 -7.50
CA ASN A 67 -10.27 -6.53 -7.72
C ASN A 67 -11.21 -7.58 -8.34
N ASN A 68 -12.45 -7.65 -7.87
CA ASN A 68 -13.45 -8.57 -8.45
C ASN A 68 -13.77 -8.22 -9.91
N GLN A 69 -13.84 -6.92 -10.24
CA GLN A 69 -14.06 -6.47 -11.61
C GLN A 69 -12.87 -6.84 -12.50
N ILE A 70 -11.65 -6.51 -12.07
CA ILE A 70 -10.40 -6.84 -12.78
C ILE A 70 -10.29 -8.36 -12.99
N SER A 71 -10.60 -9.16 -11.96
CA SER A 71 -10.57 -10.63 -12.07
C SER A 71 -11.61 -11.18 -13.05
N LYS A 72 -12.80 -10.60 -13.09
CA LYS A 72 -13.83 -10.99 -14.08
C LYS A 72 -13.40 -10.63 -15.49
N ASP A 73 -12.90 -9.42 -15.69
CA ASP A 73 -12.44 -8.94 -17.00
C ASP A 73 -11.23 -9.75 -17.47
N ALA A 74 -10.32 -10.11 -16.55
CA ALA A 74 -9.20 -11.00 -16.82
C ALA A 74 -9.64 -12.40 -17.28
N ASN A 75 -10.59 -13.01 -16.58
CA ASN A 75 -11.10 -14.34 -16.94
C ASN A 75 -11.86 -14.32 -18.28
N ASN A 76 -12.69 -13.30 -18.51
CA ASN A 76 -13.41 -13.14 -19.76
C ASN A 76 -12.45 -12.96 -20.94
N LEU A 77 -11.39 -12.19 -20.76
CA LEU A 77 -10.43 -11.91 -21.79
C LEU A 77 -9.46 -13.07 -22.03
N THR A 78 -9.06 -13.81 -20.99
CA THR A 78 -8.29 -15.06 -21.14
C THR A 78 -8.98 -16.02 -22.08
N ASN A 79 -10.31 -16.11 -21.98
CA ASN A 79 -11.13 -16.92 -22.89
C ASN A 79 -11.25 -16.33 -24.31
N ALA A 80 -11.25 -15.00 -24.44
CA ALA A 80 -11.41 -14.30 -25.72
C ALA A 80 -10.12 -14.19 -26.55
N LEU A 81 -8.95 -14.16 -25.87
CA LEU A 81 -7.63 -13.92 -26.50
C LEU A 81 -6.80 -15.19 -26.71
N LYS A 82 -7.44 -16.35 -26.89
CA LYS A 82 -6.75 -17.62 -27.17
C LYS A 82 -5.67 -17.46 -28.24
N GLY A 83 -4.40 -17.64 -27.85
CA GLY A 83 -3.27 -17.72 -28.77
C GLY A 83 -2.70 -16.39 -29.30
N GLN A 84 -3.12 -15.24 -28.80
CA GLN A 84 -2.63 -13.91 -29.23
C GLN A 84 -1.71 -13.25 -28.19
N ALA A 85 -0.46 -13.69 -28.13
CA ALA A 85 0.51 -13.21 -27.11
C ALA A 85 0.73 -11.68 -27.11
N LYS A 86 0.69 -11.02 -28.26
CA LYS A 86 0.83 -9.56 -28.37
C LYS A 86 -0.35 -8.85 -27.70
N THR A 87 -1.56 -9.29 -27.99
CA THR A 87 -2.79 -8.72 -27.42
C THR A 87 -2.88 -8.94 -25.90
N GLN A 88 -2.30 -10.04 -25.38
CA GLN A 88 -2.17 -10.28 -23.94
C GLN A 88 -1.21 -9.28 -23.28
N GLY A 89 -0.12 -8.90 -23.96
CA GLY A 89 0.80 -7.86 -23.50
C GLY A 89 0.14 -6.49 -23.41
N ASP A 90 -0.46 -6.05 -24.51
CA ASP A 90 -1.17 -4.76 -24.60
C ASP A 90 -2.29 -4.66 -23.52
N TRP A 91 -2.99 -5.78 -23.28
CA TRP A 91 -4.00 -5.87 -22.24
C TRP A 91 -3.41 -5.77 -20.82
N GLY A 92 -2.29 -6.43 -20.54
CA GLY A 92 -1.60 -6.32 -19.24
C GLY A 92 -1.19 -4.89 -18.94
N GLU A 93 -0.70 -4.15 -19.94
CA GLU A 93 -0.37 -2.73 -19.83
C GLU A 93 -1.63 -1.89 -19.55
N MET A 94 -2.76 -2.17 -20.24
CA MET A 94 -4.05 -1.50 -20.01
C MET A 94 -4.57 -1.72 -18.57
N ILE A 95 -4.48 -2.93 -18.04
CA ILE A 95 -4.87 -3.21 -16.63
C ILE A 95 -3.98 -2.44 -15.68
N LEU A 96 -2.68 -2.39 -15.93
CA LEU A 96 -1.74 -1.64 -15.13
C LEU A 96 -2.08 -0.13 -15.14
N GLU A 97 -2.38 0.44 -16.31
CA GLU A 97 -2.79 1.83 -16.45
C GLU A 97 -4.10 2.12 -15.71
N ASN A 98 -5.11 1.27 -15.85
CA ASN A 98 -6.37 1.39 -15.11
C ASN A 98 -6.14 1.38 -13.59
N ILE A 99 -5.29 0.49 -13.08
CA ILE A 99 -4.95 0.44 -11.65
C ILE A 99 -4.29 1.75 -11.20
N LEU A 100 -3.38 2.30 -11.99
CA LEU A 100 -2.73 3.58 -11.70
C LEU A 100 -3.73 4.75 -11.66
N GLU A 101 -4.65 4.83 -12.62
CA GLU A 101 -5.70 5.85 -12.63
C GLU A 101 -6.62 5.76 -11.41
N TYR A 102 -7.05 4.54 -11.03
CA TYR A 102 -7.88 4.32 -9.84
C TYR A 102 -7.13 4.49 -8.50
N SER A 103 -5.80 4.49 -8.52
CA SER A 103 -5.00 4.66 -7.30
C SER A 103 -5.15 6.04 -6.66
N GLY A 104 -5.51 7.04 -7.48
CA GLY A 104 -5.56 8.45 -7.11
C GLY A 104 -4.24 9.18 -7.36
N LEU A 105 -3.26 8.55 -8.00
CA LEU A 105 -2.04 9.19 -8.49
C LEU A 105 -2.32 9.97 -9.77
N VAL A 106 -1.59 11.07 -9.98
CA VAL A 106 -1.77 11.96 -11.14
C VAL A 106 -0.78 11.63 -12.23
N LYS A 107 -1.31 11.28 -13.42
CA LYS A 107 -0.49 11.00 -14.63
C LYS A 107 0.38 12.20 -14.99
N ASN A 108 1.59 11.95 -15.44
CA ASN A 108 2.63 12.93 -15.80
C ASN A 108 3.11 13.83 -14.65
N ARG A 109 2.73 13.52 -13.40
CA ARG A 109 3.20 14.18 -12.19
C ARG A 109 3.72 13.18 -11.16
N GLU A 110 2.91 12.20 -10.83
CA GLU A 110 3.20 11.18 -9.81
C GLU A 110 3.48 9.82 -10.42
N TYR A 111 3.01 9.56 -11.66
CA TYR A 111 3.44 8.41 -12.46
C TYR A 111 3.59 8.76 -13.94
N PHE A 112 4.45 8.01 -14.63
CA PHE A 112 4.81 8.19 -16.03
C PHE A 112 4.76 6.84 -16.74
N LEU A 113 4.20 6.83 -17.96
CA LEU A 113 4.13 5.63 -18.79
C LEU A 113 5.20 5.70 -19.88
N GLN A 114 5.91 4.60 -20.08
CA GLN A 114 6.88 4.39 -21.16
C GLN A 114 7.91 5.54 -21.32
N GLU A 115 8.27 6.19 -20.20
CA GLU A 115 9.26 7.25 -20.20
C GLU A 115 10.65 6.67 -20.45
N SER A 116 11.40 7.28 -21.39
CA SER A 116 12.73 6.81 -21.78
C SER A 116 13.83 7.49 -20.96
N TYR A 117 14.70 6.71 -20.37
CA TYR A 117 15.87 7.17 -19.62
C TYR A 117 17.16 6.72 -20.31
N THR A 118 18.19 7.53 -20.17
CA THR A 118 19.54 7.14 -20.60
C THR A 118 20.36 6.83 -19.36
N ASP A 119 20.92 5.62 -19.26
CA ASP A 119 21.79 5.25 -18.15
C ASP A 119 23.18 5.91 -18.28
N GLU A 120 24.00 5.76 -17.24
CA GLU A 120 25.39 6.30 -17.22
C GLU A 120 26.24 5.78 -18.36
N ASN A 121 25.89 4.65 -18.96
CA ASN A 121 26.59 4.03 -20.10
C ASN A 121 26.02 4.47 -21.46
N GLY A 122 25.10 5.43 -21.50
CA GLY A 122 24.47 5.92 -22.72
C GLY A 122 23.40 4.98 -23.30
N ARG A 123 22.97 3.94 -22.58
CA ARG A 123 21.94 3.00 -23.04
C ARG A 123 20.57 3.55 -22.75
N LYS A 124 19.69 3.49 -23.75
CA LYS A 124 18.31 3.89 -23.61
C LYS A 124 17.51 2.81 -22.90
N LYS A 125 16.88 3.13 -21.77
CA LYS A 125 16.00 2.26 -20.98
C LYS A 125 14.60 2.84 -20.98
N GLN A 126 13.61 1.97 -21.16
CA GLN A 126 12.20 2.36 -21.23
C GLN A 126 11.36 1.35 -20.43
N PRO A 127 11.17 1.60 -19.12
CA PRO A 127 10.24 0.82 -18.31
C PRO A 127 8.79 1.13 -18.70
N ASP A 128 7.89 0.19 -18.44
CA ASP A 128 6.47 0.37 -18.76
C ASP A 128 5.86 1.48 -17.89
N VAL A 129 6.20 1.53 -16.59
CA VAL A 129 5.72 2.55 -15.66
C VAL A 129 6.81 2.97 -14.70
N ILE A 130 6.88 4.27 -14.44
CA ILE A 130 7.65 4.86 -13.35
C ILE A 130 6.70 5.60 -12.42
N ILE A 131 6.73 5.28 -11.15
CA ILE A 131 5.95 5.92 -10.11
C ILE A 131 6.91 6.74 -9.25
N LYS A 132 6.66 8.04 -9.16
CA LYS A 132 7.42 8.93 -8.26
C LYS A 132 6.93 8.73 -6.84
N TYR A 133 7.89 8.62 -5.93
CA TYR A 133 7.65 8.55 -4.51
C TYR A 133 8.18 9.84 -3.85
N PRO A 134 7.55 10.36 -2.79
CA PRO A 134 8.08 11.50 -2.05
C PRO A 134 9.54 11.29 -1.62
N GLY A 135 10.34 12.35 -1.66
CA GLY A 135 11.78 12.25 -1.45
C GLY A 135 12.57 11.92 -2.72
N ASP A 136 11.97 12.18 -3.89
CA ASP A 136 12.60 12.08 -5.21
C ASP A 136 13.12 10.67 -5.53
N ARG A 137 12.35 9.65 -5.13
CA ARG A 137 12.59 8.24 -5.42
C ARG A 137 11.64 7.74 -6.48
N HIS A 138 12.09 6.78 -7.28
CA HIS A 138 11.32 6.19 -8.37
C HIS A 138 11.09 4.70 -8.12
N LEU A 139 9.84 4.27 -8.23
CA LEU A 139 9.44 2.89 -8.23
C LEU A 139 9.11 2.48 -9.66
N ILE A 140 9.77 1.43 -10.15
CA ILE A 140 9.61 0.95 -11.53
C ILE A 140 8.70 -0.28 -11.53
N VAL A 141 7.75 -0.31 -12.46
CA VAL A 141 6.87 -1.45 -12.70
C VAL A 141 6.96 -1.87 -14.17
N ASP A 142 7.16 -3.15 -14.41
CA ASP A 142 7.20 -3.78 -15.75
C ASP A 142 6.11 -4.86 -15.81
N SER A 143 5.30 -4.89 -16.88
CA SER A 143 4.09 -5.71 -16.96
C SER A 143 4.18 -6.91 -17.92
N LYS A 144 5.36 -7.23 -18.40
CA LYS A 144 5.60 -8.25 -19.43
C LYS A 144 5.59 -9.69 -18.92
N VAL A 145 4.43 -10.24 -18.61
CA VAL A 145 4.29 -11.68 -18.29
C VAL A 145 3.40 -12.36 -19.34
N SER A 146 3.94 -13.39 -20.00
CA SER A 146 3.12 -14.23 -20.90
C SER A 146 2.15 -15.09 -20.09
N LEU A 147 0.87 -15.00 -20.39
CA LEU A 147 -0.21 -15.73 -19.76
C LEU A 147 -0.66 -16.96 -20.54
N THR A 148 -0.07 -17.23 -21.71
CA THR A 148 -0.48 -18.32 -22.62
C THR A 148 -0.44 -19.70 -21.93
N ALA A 149 0.60 -19.97 -21.13
CA ALA A 149 0.69 -21.24 -20.42
C ALA A 149 -0.34 -21.33 -19.28
N TYR A 150 -0.62 -20.22 -18.58
CA TYR A 150 -1.68 -20.17 -17.58
C TYR A 150 -3.07 -20.38 -18.20
N GLU A 151 -3.34 -19.78 -19.36
CA GLU A 151 -4.59 -19.97 -20.11
C GLU A 151 -4.83 -21.45 -20.45
N ARG A 152 -3.80 -22.14 -20.95
CA ARG A 152 -3.87 -23.58 -21.23
C ARG A 152 -4.13 -24.38 -19.95
N PHE A 153 -3.42 -24.06 -18.88
CA PHE A 153 -3.62 -24.68 -17.57
C PHE A 153 -5.08 -24.52 -17.09
N ALA A 154 -5.64 -23.31 -17.18
CA ALA A 154 -6.98 -23.01 -16.66
C ALA A 154 -8.12 -23.66 -17.48
N ASN A 155 -7.89 -24.00 -18.76
CA ASN A 155 -8.87 -24.60 -19.65
C ASN A 155 -8.64 -26.10 -19.90
N GLU A 156 -7.63 -26.72 -19.27
CA GLU A 156 -7.31 -28.14 -19.45
C GLU A 156 -8.07 -29.00 -18.44
N GLU A 157 -8.61 -30.11 -18.87
CA GLU A 157 -9.30 -31.09 -18.00
C GLU A 157 -8.38 -32.27 -17.61
N ASP A 158 -7.38 -32.60 -18.44
CA ASP A 158 -6.43 -33.65 -18.12
C ASP A 158 -5.41 -33.19 -17.08
N VAL A 159 -5.35 -33.93 -15.96
CA VAL A 159 -4.51 -33.60 -14.80
C VAL A 159 -3.02 -33.59 -15.14
N GLU A 160 -2.56 -34.49 -16.01
CA GLU A 160 -1.13 -34.53 -16.38
C GLU A 160 -0.77 -33.38 -17.31
N ALA A 161 -1.64 -33.03 -18.26
CA ALA A 161 -1.45 -31.87 -19.09
C ALA A 161 -1.51 -30.56 -18.29
N GLN A 162 -2.40 -30.45 -17.29
CA GLN A 162 -2.44 -29.32 -16.35
C GLN A 162 -1.10 -29.11 -15.62
N LYS A 163 -0.49 -30.19 -15.14
CA LYS A 163 0.83 -30.10 -14.46
C LYS A 163 1.91 -29.56 -15.41
N LEU A 164 1.88 -29.99 -16.67
CA LEU A 164 2.81 -29.53 -17.70
C LEU A 164 2.64 -28.03 -17.96
N TYR A 165 1.41 -27.58 -18.20
CA TYR A 165 1.13 -26.16 -18.47
C TYR A 165 1.44 -25.27 -17.27
N LEU A 166 1.21 -25.75 -16.06
CA LEU A 166 1.59 -25.05 -14.84
C LEU A 166 3.10 -24.89 -14.72
N ALA A 167 3.87 -25.94 -15.01
CA ALA A 167 5.32 -25.86 -15.05
C ALA A 167 5.83 -24.88 -16.13
N GLU A 168 5.17 -24.83 -17.29
CA GLU A 168 5.45 -23.86 -18.35
C GLU A 168 5.16 -22.43 -17.90
N HIS A 169 4.05 -22.21 -17.19
CA HIS A 169 3.70 -20.90 -16.63
C HIS A 169 4.77 -20.38 -15.67
N ILE A 170 5.22 -21.22 -14.73
CA ILE A 170 6.28 -20.86 -13.79
C ILE A 170 7.61 -20.59 -14.52
N ARG A 171 7.93 -21.40 -15.52
CA ARG A 171 9.13 -21.18 -16.36
C ARG A 171 9.03 -19.84 -17.08
N SER A 172 7.87 -19.49 -17.62
CA SER A 172 7.64 -18.19 -18.25
C SER A 172 7.90 -17.04 -17.28
N ILE A 173 7.34 -17.09 -16.07
CA ILE A 173 7.60 -16.04 -15.04
C ILE A 173 9.10 -15.96 -14.70
N LYS A 174 9.80 -17.10 -14.51
CA LYS A 174 11.24 -17.11 -14.25
C LYS A 174 12.03 -16.49 -15.40
N THR A 175 11.66 -16.78 -16.65
CA THR A 175 12.30 -16.17 -17.82
C THR A 175 12.14 -14.64 -17.82
N HIS A 176 10.94 -14.14 -17.51
CA HIS A 176 10.70 -12.70 -17.42
C HIS A 176 11.46 -12.04 -16.26
N ILE A 177 11.58 -12.73 -15.11
CA ILE A 177 12.42 -12.29 -13.99
C ILE A 177 13.88 -12.15 -14.47
N ASP A 178 14.39 -13.12 -15.21
CA ASP A 178 15.77 -13.12 -15.71
C ASP A 178 16.02 -12.02 -16.75
N GLU A 179 15.07 -11.81 -17.63
CA GLU A 179 15.14 -10.74 -18.64
C GLU A 179 15.06 -9.36 -17.98
N LEU A 180 14.14 -9.18 -17.03
CA LEU A 180 13.96 -7.91 -16.34
C LEU A 180 15.17 -7.57 -15.47
N SER A 181 15.75 -8.55 -14.79
CA SER A 181 16.98 -8.36 -14.01
C SER A 181 18.16 -7.90 -14.89
N LYS A 182 18.25 -8.33 -16.16
CA LYS A 182 19.29 -7.91 -17.10
C LYS A 182 19.12 -6.48 -17.62
N LYS A 183 17.90 -5.90 -17.48
CA LYS A 183 17.65 -4.52 -17.89
C LYS A 183 18.27 -3.50 -16.92
N GLU A 184 18.67 -3.93 -15.71
CA GLU A 184 19.34 -3.10 -14.70
C GLU A 184 18.60 -1.76 -14.47
N TYR A 185 17.28 -1.79 -14.34
CA TYR A 185 16.48 -0.59 -14.11
C TYR A 185 16.76 0.05 -12.74
N ASP A 186 17.33 -0.70 -11.80
CA ASP A 186 17.84 -0.20 -10.52
C ASP A 186 19.00 0.80 -10.68
N SER A 187 19.68 0.81 -11.85
CA SER A 187 20.70 1.81 -12.19
C SER A 187 20.13 3.14 -12.70
N ILE A 188 18.80 3.26 -12.89
CA ILE A 188 18.17 4.55 -13.18
C ILE A 188 18.30 5.44 -11.95
N GLU A 189 18.78 6.68 -12.15
CA GLU A 189 18.96 7.65 -11.08
C GLU A 189 17.68 7.77 -10.22
N LYS A 190 17.85 7.70 -8.89
CA LYS A 190 16.76 7.77 -7.91
C LYS A 190 15.80 6.57 -7.90
N SER A 191 16.08 5.51 -8.64
CA SER A 191 15.31 4.27 -8.56
C SER A 191 15.46 3.63 -7.18
N LEU A 192 14.39 2.96 -6.74
CA LEU A 192 14.48 2.04 -5.59
C LEU A 192 15.31 0.82 -5.98
N ASP A 193 15.88 0.13 -4.98
CA ASP A 193 16.71 -1.06 -5.17
C ASP A 193 15.97 -2.27 -5.79
N PHE A 194 14.67 -2.13 -6.04
CA PHE A 194 13.81 -3.19 -6.56
C PHE A 194 12.96 -2.68 -7.72
N VAL A 195 12.72 -3.58 -8.68
CA VAL A 195 11.77 -3.39 -9.79
C VAL A 195 10.58 -4.32 -9.57
N MET A 196 9.37 -3.84 -9.79
CA MET A 196 8.17 -4.66 -9.69
C MET A 196 7.87 -5.35 -11.02
N LEU A 197 7.70 -6.67 -11.00
CA LEU A 197 7.17 -7.44 -12.12
C LEU A 197 5.68 -7.69 -11.87
N PHE A 198 4.86 -7.02 -12.66
CA PHE A 198 3.41 -7.09 -12.55
C PHE A 198 2.84 -8.29 -13.31
N VAL A 199 2.09 -9.13 -12.61
CA VAL A 199 1.34 -10.26 -13.18
C VAL A 199 -0.14 -9.87 -13.22
N PRO A 200 -0.73 -9.56 -14.39
CA PRO A 200 -2.03 -8.88 -14.50
C PRO A 200 -3.24 -9.73 -14.13
N ILE A 201 -3.08 -11.03 -13.88
CA ILE A 201 -4.14 -11.96 -13.49
C ILE A 201 -3.88 -12.49 -12.07
N GLU A 202 -4.73 -12.10 -11.10
CA GLU A 202 -4.59 -12.53 -9.71
C GLU A 202 -4.51 -14.07 -9.55
N PRO A 203 -5.43 -14.88 -10.13
CA PRO A 203 -5.32 -16.34 -10.07
C PRO A 203 -4.03 -16.89 -10.67
N ALA A 204 -3.50 -16.32 -11.75
CA ALA A 204 -2.23 -16.75 -12.35
C ALA A 204 -1.06 -16.53 -11.41
N PHE A 205 -1.02 -15.36 -10.75
CA PHE A 205 -0.04 -15.05 -9.72
C PHE A 205 -0.13 -16.01 -8.53
N MET A 206 -1.34 -16.18 -7.97
CA MET A 206 -1.56 -17.04 -6.80
C MET A 206 -1.20 -18.49 -7.09
N THR A 207 -1.58 -19.01 -8.27
CA THR A 207 -1.26 -20.36 -8.69
C THR A 207 0.26 -20.58 -8.81
N ALA A 208 0.97 -19.63 -9.38
CA ALA A 208 2.43 -19.71 -9.53
C ALA A 208 3.14 -19.73 -8.16
N ILE A 209 2.77 -18.84 -7.25
CA ILE A 209 3.36 -18.75 -5.90
C ILE A 209 3.02 -19.99 -5.05
N HIS A 210 1.79 -20.51 -5.18
CA HIS A 210 1.37 -21.70 -4.46
C HIS A 210 2.13 -22.95 -4.92
N PHE A 211 2.34 -23.11 -6.21
CA PHE A 211 3.01 -24.26 -6.79
C PHE A 211 4.53 -24.21 -6.61
N ASP A 212 5.14 -23.03 -6.78
CA ASP A 212 6.58 -22.82 -6.55
C ASP A 212 6.82 -21.82 -5.42
N GLN A 213 6.88 -22.33 -4.19
CA GLN A 213 7.12 -21.52 -2.98
C GLN A 213 8.49 -20.81 -2.98
N GLN A 214 9.43 -21.24 -3.83
CA GLN A 214 10.74 -20.60 -3.98
C GLN A 214 10.75 -19.50 -5.04
N LEU A 215 9.67 -19.33 -5.82
CA LEU A 215 9.59 -18.34 -6.89
C LEU A 215 9.79 -16.93 -6.38
N TRP A 216 9.21 -16.62 -5.22
CA TRP A 216 9.39 -15.32 -4.57
C TRP A 216 10.86 -15.06 -4.20
N ASN A 217 11.52 -16.03 -3.56
CA ASN A 217 12.94 -15.94 -3.20
C ASN A 217 13.84 -15.82 -4.44
N TYR A 218 13.46 -16.51 -5.53
CA TYR A 218 14.18 -16.45 -6.80
C TYR A 218 14.13 -15.03 -7.40
N ALA A 219 12.95 -14.41 -7.41
CA ALA A 219 12.77 -13.04 -7.87
C ALA A 219 13.50 -12.03 -6.97
N TYR A 220 13.31 -12.17 -5.65
CA TYR A 220 13.91 -11.27 -4.66
C TYR A 220 15.43 -11.21 -4.71
N LYS A 221 16.11 -12.35 -4.90
CA LYS A 221 17.57 -12.42 -5.08
C LYS A 221 18.06 -11.64 -6.31
N LYS A 222 17.17 -11.41 -7.27
CA LYS A 222 17.42 -10.64 -8.50
C LYS A 222 16.91 -9.21 -8.44
N ARG A 223 16.55 -8.74 -7.24
CA ARG A 223 15.96 -7.42 -6.99
C ARG A 223 14.64 -7.20 -7.73
N ILE A 224 13.89 -8.27 -7.96
CA ILE A 224 12.56 -8.22 -8.58
C ILE A 224 11.52 -8.57 -7.51
N LEU A 225 10.47 -7.73 -7.42
CA LEU A 225 9.30 -7.98 -6.59
C LEU A 225 8.14 -8.41 -7.50
N LEU A 226 7.66 -9.65 -7.31
CA LEU A 226 6.46 -10.10 -8.00
C LEU A 226 5.23 -9.42 -7.36
N ILE A 227 4.39 -8.83 -8.18
CA ILE A 227 3.20 -8.13 -7.69
C ILE A 227 1.97 -8.47 -8.51
N SER A 228 0.86 -8.71 -7.81
CA SER A 228 -0.47 -8.96 -8.38
C SER A 228 -1.30 -7.68 -8.43
N PRO A 229 -2.44 -7.64 -9.13
CA PRO A 229 -3.35 -6.51 -9.15
C PRO A 229 -3.75 -6.02 -7.75
N THR A 230 -4.19 -6.93 -6.88
CA THR A 230 -4.59 -6.60 -5.50
C THR A 230 -3.46 -5.95 -4.71
N ASN A 231 -2.27 -6.53 -4.77
CA ASN A 231 -1.12 -6.03 -4.04
C ASN A 231 -0.63 -4.70 -4.59
N LEU A 232 -0.67 -4.51 -5.92
CA LEU A 232 -0.31 -3.25 -6.56
C LEU A 232 -1.27 -2.13 -6.16
N ILE A 233 -2.58 -2.36 -6.20
CA ILE A 233 -3.59 -1.39 -5.77
C ILE A 233 -3.31 -0.95 -4.32
N ALA A 234 -3.07 -1.89 -3.41
CA ALA A 234 -2.77 -1.60 -2.02
C ALA A 234 -1.49 -0.75 -1.86
N ALA A 235 -0.42 -1.11 -2.58
CA ALA A 235 0.84 -0.36 -2.58
C ALA A 235 0.66 1.07 -3.12
N LEU A 236 -0.07 1.24 -4.24
CA LEU A 236 -0.31 2.54 -4.84
C LEU A 236 -1.19 3.45 -3.98
N LYS A 237 -2.19 2.90 -3.28
CA LYS A 237 -2.98 3.68 -2.31
C LYS A 237 -2.12 4.22 -1.18
N MET A 238 -1.16 3.42 -0.67
CA MET A 238 -0.20 3.92 0.32
C MET A 238 0.67 5.05 -0.25
N VAL A 239 1.16 4.92 -1.48
CA VAL A 239 1.95 5.98 -2.14
C VAL A 239 1.10 7.25 -2.31
N ALA A 240 -0.15 7.14 -2.76
CA ALA A 240 -1.05 8.27 -2.93
C ALA A 240 -1.36 8.97 -1.58
N ASP A 241 -1.54 8.21 -0.49
CA ASP A 241 -1.74 8.78 0.84
C ASP A 241 -0.49 9.52 1.35
N ILE A 242 0.71 9.04 1.03
CA ILE A 242 1.97 9.74 1.37
C ILE A 242 2.06 11.06 0.59
N TRP A 243 1.77 11.07 -0.73
CA TRP A 243 1.72 12.29 -1.54
C TRP A 243 0.71 13.30 -0.99
N LYS A 244 -0.47 12.83 -0.58
CA LYS A 244 -1.50 13.69 0.02
C LYS A 244 -1.01 14.39 1.29
N ARG A 245 -0.30 13.68 2.14
CA ARG A 245 0.31 14.25 3.37
C ARG A 245 1.42 15.24 3.03
N GLU A 246 2.26 14.94 2.07
CA GLU A 246 3.33 15.84 1.60
C GLU A 246 2.76 17.16 1.11
N HIS A 247 1.74 17.10 0.24
CA HIS A 247 1.05 18.31 -0.26
C HIS A 247 0.36 19.10 0.85
N GLN A 248 -0.23 18.45 1.84
CA GLN A 248 -0.82 19.12 2.99
C GLN A 248 0.22 19.86 3.84
N ASN A 249 1.38 19.24 4.07
CA ASN A 249 2.48 19.85 4.82
C ASN A 249 3.09 21.03 4.06
N ALA A 250 3.28 20.91 2.74
CA ALA A 250 3.80 22.00 1.91
C ALA A 250 2.86 23.21 1.84
N ASN A 251 1.54 23.02 1.95
CA ASN A 251 0.56 24.10 1.97
C ASN A 251 0.38 24.75 3.35
N ALA A 252 0.94 24.15 4.40
CA ALA A 252 0.84 24.65 5.78
C ALA A 252 2.06 25.51 6.22
N MET A 253 3.08 25.58 5.38
CA MET A 253 4.25 26.46 5.52
C MET A 253 4.09 27.72 4.68
#